data_4170d74b6f9a6e6f5a9349b8c80d6334
#
_entry.id   4170d74b6f9a6e6f5a9349b8c80d6334
#
_cell.length_a   1.000
_cell.length_b   1.000
_cell.length_c   1.000
_cell.angle_alpha   90.00
_cell.angle_beta   90.00
_cell.angle_gamma   90.00
#
_symmetry.space_group_name_H-M   'P 1'
#
loop_
_entity.id
_entity.type
_entity.pdbx_description
1 polymer ?
#
loop_
_entity_poly.entity_id
_entity_poly.type
_entity_poly.pdbx_seq_one_letter_code
_entity_poly.pdbx_strand_id
1 'polypeptide(L)'
;MQDILIRIETDDFAAWEKQHYLHAPNRATFGIHDGPAYRDLENPNAALFHIRVENMDRAMEWFASDTFKAATKLAKVTGRSFYEAHPRARD
;
A
#
# COMPACT_ATOMS: atom_id res chain seq x y z
N MET A 1 -3.01 -14.50 -8.58
CA MET A 1 -2.52 -13.27 -7.93
C MET A 1 -2.68 -13.37 -6.44
N GLN A 2 -1.81 -12.71 -5.73
CA GLN A 2 -1.83 -12.70 -4.27
C GLN A 2 -2.46 -11.42 -3.77
N ASP A 3 -3.34 -11.53 -2.77
CA ASP A 3 -4.02 -10.38 -2.18
C ASP A 3 -3.28 -9.92 -0.94
N ILE A 4 -3.01 -8.63 -0.88
CA ILE A 4 -2.30 -7.99 0.23
C ILE A 4 -3.12 -6.80 0.71
N LEU A 5 -3.27 -6.69 2.02
CA LEU A 5 -3.79 -5.48 2.65
C LEU A 5 -2.64 -4.70 3.25
N ILE A 6 -2.66 -3.39 3.06
CA ILE A 6 -1.65 -2.50 3.62
C ILE A 6 -2.36 -1.47 4.48
N ARG A 7 -1.96 -1.39 5.75
CA ARG A 7 -2.42 -0.34 6.64
C ARG A 7 -1.32 0.67 6.82
N ILE A 8 -1.64 1.94 6.70
CA ILE A 8 -0.69 3.03 6.95
C ILE A 8 -1.25 3.99 8.01
N GLU A 9 -0.33 4.61 8.72
CA GLU A 9 -0.60 5.77 9.54
C GLU A 9 0.30 6.89 9.05
N THR A 10 -0.21 8.11 9.07
CA THR A 10 0.50 9.27 8.53
C THR A 10 0.25 10.50 9.41
N ASP A 11 1.18 11.43 9.40
CA ASP A 11 0.99 12.72 10.05
C ASP A 11 0.19 13.70 9.19
N ASP A 12 0.00 13.38 7.90
CA ASP A 12 -0.74 14.23 6.97
C ASP A 12 -1.42 13.36 5.93
N PHE A 13 -2.70 13.10 6.13
CA PHE A 13 -3.46 12.21 5.27
C PHE A 13 -3.51 12.71 3.82
N ALA A 14 -3.67 14.02 3.61
CA ALA A 14 -3.72 14.57 2.27
C ALA A 14 -2.40 14.37 1.53
N ALA A 15 -1.27 14.49 2.24
CA ALA A 15 0.04 14.24 1.65
C ALA A 15 0.20 12.76 1.27
N TRP A 16 -0.27 11.84 2.12
CA TRP A 16 -0.25 10.42 1.80
C TRP A 16 -1.11 10.11 0.58
N GLU A 17 -2.32 10.63 0.57
CA GLU A 17 -3.27 10.39 -0.53
C GLU A 17 -2.68 10.85 -1.86
N LYS A 18 -2.06 12.02 -1.88
CA LYS A 18 -1.42 12.54 -3.08
C LYS A 18 -0.34 11.60 -3.59
N GLN A 19 0.53 11.13 -2.72
CA GLN A 19 1.62 10.21 -3.09
C GLN A 19 1.07 8.86 -3.53
N HIS A 20 0.04 8.38 -2.85
CA HIS A 20 -0.58 7.10 -3.18
C HIS A 20 -1.08 7.09 -4.63
N TYR A 21 -1.84 8.10 -5.03
CA TYR A 21 -2.37 8.17 -6.39
C TYR A 21 -1.31 8.52 -7.42
N LEU A 22 -0.34 9.35 -7.05
CA LEU A 22 0.76 9.71 -7.95
C LEU A 22 1.54 8.49 -8.42
N HIS A 23 1.74 7.52 -7.55
CA HIS A 23 2.57 6.35 -7.83
C HIS A 23 1.78 5.12 -8.30
N ALA A 24 0.50 5.26 -8.61
CA ALA A 24 -0.27 4.15 -9.16
C ALA A 24 0.35 3.56 -10.43
N PRO A 25 0.84 4.37 -11.41
CA PRO A 25 1.51 3.81 -12.58
C PRO A 25 2.78 3.02 -12.24
N ASN A 26 3.52 3.47 -11.23
CA ASN A 26 4.72 2.77 -10.80
C ASN A 26 4.37 1.40 -10.22
N ARG A 27 3.32 1.32 -9.40
CA ARG A 27 2.86 0.04 -8.88
C ARG A 27 2.46 -0.90 -10.01
N ALA A 28 1.75 -0.39 -11.00
CA ALA A 28 1.34 -1.21 -12.15
C ALA A 28 2.55 -1.78 -12.90
N THR A 29 3.62 -0.99 -13.03
CA THR A 29 4.86 -1.44 -13.68
C THR A 29 5.47 -2.64 -12.94
N PHE A 30 5.30 -2.71 -11.63
CA PHE A 30 5.82 -3.80 -10.82
C PHE A 30 4.81 -4.93 -10.61
N GLY A 31 3.74 -4.96 -11.42
CA GLY A 31 2.73 -6.01 -11.33
C GLY A 31 1.83 -5.91 -10.11
N ILE A 32 1.69 -4.71 -9.56
CA ILE A 32 0.83 -4.44 -8.42
C ILE A 32 -0.45 -3.76 -8.92
N HIS A 33 -1.58 -4.41 -8.70
CA HIS A 33 -2.89 -3.91 -9.13
C HIS A 33 -3.62 -3.33 -7.93
N ASP A 34 -3.97 -2.05 -8.01
CA ASP A 34 -4.66 -1.37 -6.93
C ASP A 34 -6.11 -1.84 -6.83
N GLY A 35 -6.52 -2.12 -5.61
CA GLY A 35 -7.90 -2.32 -5.24
C GLY A 35 -8.43 -1.09 -4.50
N PRO A 36 -9.52 -1.25 -3.76
CA PRO A 36 -10.11 -0.13 -3.02
C PRO A 36 -9.21 0.32 -1.87
N ALA A 37 -9.33 1.62 -1.56
CA ALA A 37 -8.67 2.21 -0.42
C ALA A 37 -9.74 2.73 0.54
N TYR A 38 -9.47 2.60 1.84
CA TYR A 38 -10.40 2.96 2.90
C TYR A 38 -9.71 3.86 3.90
N ARG A 39 -10.43 4.86 4.38
CA ARG A 39 -9.95 5.68 5.48
C ARG A 39 -10.55 5.12 6.77
N ASP A 40 -9.74 5.04 7.81
CA ASP A 40 -10.21 4.59 9.11
C ASP A 40 -11.23 5.59 9.66
N LEU A 41 -12.40 5.09 10.06
CA LEU A 41 -13.45 5.98 10.57
C LEU A 41 -13.14 6.56 11.93
N GLU A 42 -12.32 5.87 12.71
CA GLU A 42 -11.97 6.32 14.07
C GLU A 42 -10.66 7.09 14.10
N ASN A 43 -9.74 6.78 13.20
CA ASN A 43 -8.46 7.47 13.11
C ASN A 43 -8.33 8.09 11.73
N PRO A 44 -8.61 9.40 11.58
CA PRO A 44 -8.58 10.05 10.26
C PRO A 44 -7.19 10.10 9.64
N ASN A 45 -6.15 9.74 10.37
CA ASN A 45 -4.78 9.70 9.86
C ASN A 45 -4.32 8.28 9.57
N ALA A 46 -5.24 7.35 9.40
CA ALA A 46 -4.93 5.98 9.01
C ALA A 46 -5.75 5.58 7.80
N ALA A 47 -5.16 4.76 6.96
CA ALA A 47 -5.82 4.21 5.78
C ALA A 47 -5.48 2.73 5.64
N LEU A 48 -6.38 2.03 4.96
CA LEU A 48 -6.21 0.63 4.62
C LEU A 48 -6.46 0.51 3.13
N PHE A 49 -5.60 -0.19 2.41
CA PHE A 49 -5.84 -0.39 0.99
C PHE A 49 -5.44 -1.80 0.57
N HIS A 50 -6.13 -2.27 -0.44
CA HIS A 50 -5.98 -3.60 -0.99
C HIS A 50 -5.19 -3.52 -2.28
N ILE A 51 -4.23 -4.42 -2.44
CA ILE A 51 -3.54 -4.61 -3.70
C ILE A 51 -3.55 -6.08 -4.07
N ARG A 52 -3.45 -6.35 -5.36
CA ARG A 52 -3.27 -7.70 -5.88
C ARG A 52 -1.94 -7.74 -6.59
N VAL A 53 -1.14 -8.75 -6.27
CA VAL A 53 0.25 -8.82 -6.69
C VAL A 53 0.45 -10.03 -7.60
N GLU A 54 1.02 -9.80 -8.79
CA GLU A 54 1.29 -10.87 -9.74
C GLU A 54 2.48 -11.73 -9.32
N ASN A 55 3.50 -11.07 -8.79
CA ASN A 55 4.74 -11.72 -8.37
C ASN A 55 5.29 -10.98 -7.16
N MET A 56 5.39 -11.69 -6.04
CA MET A 56 5.78 -11.08 -4.78
C MET A 56 7.20 -10.52 -4.81
N ASP A 57 8.13 -11.22 -5.44
CA ASP A 57 9.52 -10.76 -5.51
C ASP A 57 9.60 -9.44 -6.25
N ARG A 58 8.86 -9.32 -7.34
CA ARG A 58 8.83 -8.08 -8.11
C ARG A 58 8.15 -6.95 -7.35
N ALA A 59 7.07 -7.24 -6.65
CA ALA A 59 6.41 -6.24 -5.81
C ALA A 59 7.33 -5.75 -4.70
N MET A 60 8.09 -6.65 -4.09
CA MET A 60 9.04 -6.28 -3.05
C MET A 60 10.17 -5.39 -3.58
N GLU A 61 10.51 -5.49 -4.87
CA GLU A 61 11.45 -4.56 -5.49
C GLU A 61 10.92 -3.13 -5.47
N TRP A 62 9.62 -2.95 -5.71
CA TRP A 62 8.99 -1.63 -5.60
C TRP A 62 9.07 -1.10 -4.18
N PHE A 63 8.68 -1.91 -3.20
CA PHE A 63 8.68 -1.49 -1.79
C PHE A 63 10.09 -1.24 -1.24
N ALA A 64 11.12 -1.82 -1.86
CA ALA A 64 12.50 -1.58 -1.48
C ALA A 64 13.15 -0.46 -2.29
N SER A 65 12.47 0.11 -3.27
CA SER A 65 13.04 1.09 -4.18
C SER A 65 13.25 2.45 -3.50
N ASP A 66 14.20 3.22 -4.02
CA ASP A 66 14.45 4.57 -3.53
C ASP A 66 13.25 5.49 -3.80
N THR A 67 12.55 5.28 -4.92
CA THR A 67 11.35 6.04 -5.25
C THR A 67 10.28 5.83 -4.20
N PHE A 68 10.05 4.60 -3.79
CA PHE A 68 9.06 4.31 -2.75
C PHE A 68 9.46 4.91 -1.41
N LYS A 69 10.74 4.83 -1.06
CA LYS A 69 11.25 5.41 0.18
C LYS A 69 11.07 6.93 0.20
N ALA A 70 11.35 7.60 -0.92
CA ALA A 70 11.14 9.04 -1.04
C ALA A 70 9.66 9.39 -0.92
N ALA A 71 8.78 8.63 -1.58
CA ALA A 71 7.34 8.83 -1.51
C ALA A 71 6.83 8.65 -0.07
N THR A 72 7.36 7.67 0.65
CA THR A 72 7.01 7.43 2.05
C THR A 72 7.31 8.64 2.92
N LYS A 73 8.46 9.28 2.70
CA LYS A 73 8.82 10.51 3.42
C LYS A 73 7.90 11.66 3.08
N LEU A 74 7.62 11.86 1.79
CA LEU A 74 6.72 12.93 1.34
C LEU A 74 5.29 12.71 1.84
N ALA A 75 4.89 11.47 1.97
CA ALA A 75 3.58 11.09 2.49
C ALA A 75 3.49 11.18 4.01
N LYS A 76 4.61 11.44 4.69
CA LYS A 76 4.71 11.55 6.15
C LYS A 76 4.18 10.32 6.87
N VAL A 77 4.46 9.16 6.32
CA VAL A 77 4.03 7.89 6.91
C VAL A 77 4.80 7.62 8.20
N THR A 78 4.06 7.33 9.27
CA THR A 78 4.63 7.04 10.58
C THR A 78 4.54 5.56 10.94
N GLY A 79 3.68 4.81 10.25
CA GLY A 79 3.54 3.37 10.48
C GLY A 79 2.99 2.69 9.25
N ARG A 80 3.40 1.45 9.05
CA ARG A 80 2.93 0.65 7.92
C ARG A 80 2.93 -0.81 8.31
N SER A 81 1.85 -1.52 7.95
CA SER A 81 1.72 -2.95 8.16
C SER A 81 1.22 -3.61 6.90
N PHE A 82 1.76 -4.77 6.61
CA PHE A 82 1.36 -5.57 5.44
C PHE A 82 0.71 -6.84 5.94
N TYR A 83 -0.40 -7.21 5.30
CA TYR A 83 -1.15 -8.41 5.65
C TYR A 83 -1.37 -9.23 4.39
N GLU A 84 -0.98 -10.49 4.44
CA GLU A 84 -1.21 -11.43 3.35
C GLU A 84 -2.53 -12.13 3.57
N ALA A 85 -3.34 -12.24 2.53
CA ALA A 85 -4.58 -12.97 2.62
C ALA A 85 -4.28 -14.46 2.77
N HIS A 86 -4.83 -15.08 3.79
CA HIS A 86 -4.72 -16.51 3.98
C HIS A 86 -5.84 -17.22 3.27
N PRO A 87 -5.54 -18.28 2.54
CA PRO A 87 -6.61 -19.15 2.05
C PRO A 87 -7.38 -19.67 3.24
N ARG A 88 -8.70 -19.56 3.19
CA ARG A 88 -9.51 -20.11 4.26
C ARG A 88 -9.33 -21.59 4.31
N ALA A 89 -9.22 -22.10 5.51
CA ALA A 89 -9.29 -23.51 5.68
C ALA A 89 -10.66 -23.90 5.20
N ARG A 90 -10.74 -24.60 4.13
CA ARG A 90 -12.02 -24.94 3.64
C ARG A 90 -12.42 -26.09 4.30
N ASP A 91 -12.05 -26.09 5.26
CA ASP A 91 -12.72 -26.96 5.94
C ASP A 91 -13.54 -27.75 5.14
#